data_6eb6a6162b50ac2b6977790e8a56b632
#
_entry.id   6eb6a6162b50ac2b6977790e8a56b632
#
_cell.length_a   1.000
_cell.length_b   1.000
_cell.length_c   1.000
_cell.angle_alpha   90.00
_cell.angle_beta   90.00
_cell.angle_gamma   90.00
#
_symmetry.space_group_name_H-M   'P 1'
#
loop_
_entity.id
_entity.type
_entity.pdbx_description
1 polymer ?
#
loop_
_entity_poly.entity_id
_entity_poly.type
_entity_poly.pdbx_seq_one_letter_code
_entity_poly.pdbx_strand_id
1 'polypeptide(L)'
;RSVWLDRKDHLHIEDFVVADRDSVEVKWIMTTPAEAEIIEGEGILLRKDGKEMLLRMQSDLPLIPQIWSNEPPHHYDAPNPGTCRVGFTAVVKPGASARFNVSLRPQ
;
A
#
# COMPACT_ATOMS: atom_id res chain seq x y z
N ARG A 1 -11.66 -9.49 -1.93
CA ARG A 1 -10.53 -9.23 -1.01
C ARG A 1 -10.47 -10.32 0.05
N SER A 2 -9.29 -10.82 0.31
CA SER A 2 -9.04 -11.78 1.39
C SER A 2 -7.99 -11.19 2.33
N VAL A 3 -8.20 -11.37 3.64
CA VAL A 3 -7.28 -10.89 4.68
C VAL A 3 -7.02 -12.03 5.65
N TRP A 4 -5.74 -12.31 5.94
CA TRP A 4 -5.38 -13.34 6.90
C TRP A 4 -4.03 -13.05 7.57
N LEU A 5 -3.80 -13.72 8.71
CA LEU A 5 -2.49 -13.77 9.37
C LEU A 5 -1.86 -15.14 9.10
N ASP A 6 -0.57 -15.16 8.77
CA ASP A 6 0.15 -16.41 8.64
C ASP A 6 0.73 -16.86 10.00
N ARG A 7 1.48 -17.98 10.00
CA ARG A 7 2.05 -18.56 11.23
C ARG A 7 3.11 -17.68 11.89
N LYS A 8 3.64 -16.70 11.17
CA LYS A 8 4.65 -15.77 11.69
C LYS A 8 4.05 -14.42 12.07
N ASP A 9 2.72 -14.34 12.18
CA ASP A 9 1.96 -13.11 12.44
C ASP A 9 2.16 -12.03 11.39
N HIS A 10 2.44 -12.42 10.14
CA HIS A 10 2.43 -11.50 9.03
C HIS A 10 1.00 -11.34 8.52
N LEU A 11 0.56 -10.09 8.42
CA LEU A 11 -0.73 -9.78 7.85
C LEU A 11 -0.66 -9.82 6.32
N HIS A 12 -1.62 -10.49 5.71
CA HIS A 12 -1.74 -10.56 4.25
C HIS A 12 -3.09 -10.04 3.80
N ILE A 13 -3.08 -9.24 2.74
CA ILE A 13 -4.27 -8.74 2.07
C ILE A 13 -4.13 -9.09 0.59
N GLU A 14 -5.08 -9.85 0.06
CA GLU A 14 -5.07 -10.22 -1.35
C GLU A 14 -6.29 -9.65 -2.04
N ASP A 15 -6.06 -8.93 -3.15
CA ASP A 15 -7.10 -8.37 -4.00
C ASP A 15 -6.94 -8.91 -5.42
N PHE A 16 -8.07 -9.10 -6.09
CA PHE A 16 -8.12 -9.52 -7.48
C PHE A 16 -8.92 -8.50 -8.28
N VAL A 17 -8.34 -8.01 -9.37
CA VAL A 17 -8.93 -6.96 -10.20
C VAL A 17 -9.01 -7.45 -11.64
N VAL A 18 -10.18 -7.24 -12.26
CA VAL A 18 -10.42 -7.54 -13.66
C VAL A 18 -10.74 -6.25 -14.38
N ALA A 19 -10.02 -5.96 -15.47
CA ALA A 19 -10.33 -4.88 -16.38
C ALA A 19 -11.10 -5.43 -17.57
N ASP A 20 -12.25 -4.87 -17.87
CA ASP A 20 -13.11 -5.30 -18.96
C ASP A 20 -12.73 -4.59 -20.27
N ARG A 21 -13.38 -3.50 -20.60
CA ARG A 21 -13.19 -2.79 -21.88
C ARG A 21 -12.11 -1.72 -21.80
N ASP A 22 -11.97 -1.11 -20.63
CA ASP A 22 -11.04 -0.02 -20.40
C ASP A 22 -9.95 -0.44 -19.42
N SER A 23 -8.79 0.23 -19.50
CA SER A 23 -7.77 0.03 -18.48
C SER A 23 -8.26 0.53 -17.12
N VAL A 24 -7.82 -0.14 -16.06
CA VAL A 24 -8.17 0.21 -14.69
C VAL A 24 -6.89 0.61 -13.96
N GLU A 25 -6.87 1.81 -13.40
CA GLU A 25 -5.81 2.23 -12.48
C GLU A 25 -6.16 1.76 -11.08
N VAL A 26 -5.27 0.98 -10.49
CA VAL A 26 -5.45 0.47 -9.14
C VAL A 26 -4.58 1.27 -8.20
N LYS A 27 -5.20 1.79 -7.14
CA LYS A 27 -4.49 2.45 -6.03
C LYS A 27 -4.81 1.70 -4.75
N TRP A 28 -3.80 1.09 -4.17
CA TRP A 28 -3.92 0.51 -2.85
C TRP A 28 -3.35 1.51 -1.85
N ILE A 29 -4.15 1.94 -0.89
CA ILE A 29 -3.78 3.03 0.01
C ILE A 29 -4.10 2.64 1.45
N MET A 30 -3.15 2.92 2.34
CA MET A 30 -3.31 2.77 3.78
C MET A 30 -2.87 4.05 4.48
N THR A 31 -3.66 4.53 5.42
CA THR A 31 -3.25 5.65 6.30
C THR A 31 -2.49 5.09 7.49
N THR A 32 -1.37 5.70 7.82
CA THR A 32 -0.53 5.27 8.93
C THR A 32 0.03 6.46 9.72
N PRO A 33 0.12 6.37 11.06
CA PRO A 33 0.83 7.35 11.88
C PRO A 33 2.34 7.12 11.88
N ALA A 34 2.85 6.09 11.23
CA ALA A 34 4.28 5.77 11.19
C ALA A 34 5.02 6.66 10.20
N GLU A 35 6.32 6.81 10.43
CA GLU A 35 7.22 7.36 9.42
C GLU A 35 7.41 6.30 8.33
N ALA A 36 7.42 6.72 7.07
CA ALA A 36 7.47 5.82 5.94
C ALA A 36 8.66 6.13 5.04
N GLU A 37 9.33 5.07 4.57
CA GLU A 37 10.46 5.16 3.65
C GLU A 37 10.33 4.08 2.57
N ILE A 38 10.47 4.47 1.32
CA ILE A 38 10.48 3.51 0.21
C ILE A 38 11.84 2.86 0.14
N ILE A 39 11.87 1.53 0.27
CA ILE A 39 13.08 0.72 0.11
C ILE A 39 13.00 0.03 -1.25
N GLU A 40 13.87 0.44 -2.16
CA GLU A 40 13.87 -0.07 -3.52
C GLU A 40 14.01 -1.60 -3.53
N GLY A 41 13.11 -2.25 -4.28
CA GLY A 41 13.10 -3.71 -4.41
C GLY A 41 12.47 -4.46 -3.23
N GLU A 42 12.13 -3.78 -2.13
CA GLU A 42 11.59 -4.43 -0.94
C GLU A 42 10.19 -3.99 -0.56
N GLY A 43 9.89 -2.69 -0.67
CA GLY A 43 8.59 -2.15 -0.31
C GLY A 43 8.68 -0.84 0.44
N ILE A 44 7.84 -0.66 1.44
CA ILE A 44 7.80 0.55 2.25
C ILE A 44 8.05 0.17 3.71
N LEU A 45 9.11 0.75 4.29
CA LEU A 45 9.43 0.55 5.70
C LEU A 45 8.68 1.58 6.54
N LEU A 46 7.96 1.10 7.54
CA LEU A 46 7.20 1.92 8.48
C LEU A 46 7.86 1.87 9.84
N ARG A 47 8.08 3.04 10.45
CA ARG A 47 8.72 3.15 11.76
C ARG A 47 7.86 3.96 12.70
N LYS A 48 7.68 3.47 13.91
CA LYS A 48 6.98 4.19 14.98
C LYS A 48 7.41 3.67 16.34
N ASP A 49 7.74 4.57 17.25
CA ASP A 49 8.06 4.24 18.65
C ASP A 49 9.14 3.16 18.78
N GLY A 50 10.20 3.25 17.96
CA GLY A 50 11.29 2.29 17.95
C GLY A 50 10.98 0.95 17.31
N LYS A 51 9.80 0.79 16.74
CA LYS A 51 9.39 -0.44 16.05
C LYS A 51 9.36 -0.21 14.55
N GLU A 52 9.66 -1.28 13.80
CA GLU A 52 9.67 -1.25 12.35
C GLU A 52 8.77 -2.34 11.78
N MET A 53 8.10 -2.03 10.68
CA MET A 53 7.25 -2.95 9.95
C MET A 53 7.48 -2.73 8.46
N LEU A 54 7.61 -3.81 7.71
CA LEU A 54 7.79 -3.74 6.26
C LEU A 54 6.48 -4.03 5.54
N LEU A 55 6.03 -3.08 4.75
CA LEU A 55 4.90 -3.22 3.84
C LEU A 55 5.42 -3.69 2.49
N ARG A 56 5.17 -4.93 2.14
CA ARG A 56 5.55 -5.51 0.84
C ARG A 56 4.34 -5.65 -0.05
N MET A 57 4.56 -5.42 -1.33
CA MET A 57 3.52 -5.52 -2.34
C MET A 57 4.02 -6.42 -3.46
N GLN A 58 3.21 -7.41 -3.84
CA GLN A 58 3.54 -8.35 -4.90
C GLN A 58 2.39 -8.44 -5.89
N SER A 59 2.74 -8.47 -7.16
CA SER A 59 1.80 -8.65 -8.26
C SER A 59 2.55 -9.16 -9.48
N ASP A 60 1.82 -9.70 -10.43
CA ASP A 60 2.30 -10.01 -11.77
C ASP A 60 2.44 -8.76 -12.65
N LEU A 61 2.04 -7.59 -12.14
CA LEU A 61 2.20 -6.30 -12.80
C LEU A 61 3.26 -5.45 -12.11
N PRO A 62 3.87 -4.50 -12.85
CA PRO A 62 4.73 -3.49 -12.22
C PRO A 62 3.95 -2.67 -11.21
N LEU A 63 4.53 -2.50 -10.02
CA LEU A 63 3.96 -1.72 -8.94
C LEU A 63 4.84 -0.50 -8.68
N ILE A 64 4.20 0.65 -8.47
CA ILE A 64 4.90 1.89 -8.13
C ILE A 64 4.56 2.23 -6.68
N PRO A 65 5.51 2.06 -5.74
CA PRO A 65 5.27 2.44 -4.35
C PRO A 65 5.20 3.96 -4.23
N GLN A 66 4.33 4.44 -3.35
CA GLN A 66 4.11 5.86 -3.15
C GLN A 66 3.85 6.19 -1.69
N ILE A 67 4.26 7.40 -1.31
CA ILE A 67 3.98 7.98 0.00
C ILE A 67 3.33 9.33 -0.26
N TRP A 68 2.15 9.57 0.34
CA TRP A 68 1.41 10.82 0.22
C TRP A 68 1.30 11.47 1.59
N SER A 69 1.48 12.79 1.64
CA SER A 69 1.21 13.55 2.85
C SER A 69 -0.29 13.58 3.13
N ASN A 70 -0.63 13.48 4.40
CA ASN A 70 -2.00 13.62 4.88
C ASN A 70 -2.24 15.00 5.49
N GLU A 71 -1.29 15.92 5.34
CA GLU A 71 -1.47 17.30 5.78
C GLU A 71 -2.49 17.98 4.85
N PRO A 72 -3.44 18.74 5.42
CA PRO A 72 -4.43 19.43 4.60
C PRO A 72 -3.76 20.51 3.73
N PRO A 73 -4.22 20.70 2.50
CA PRO A 73 -3.68 21.73 1.62
C PRO A 73 -3.97 23.14 2.11
N HIS A 74 -4.95 23.31 3.01
CA HIS A 74 -5.33 24.57 3.59
C HIS A 74 -5.41 24.44 5.10
N HIS A 75 -5.03 25.51 5.82
CA HIS A 75 -5.01 25.50 7.28
C HIS A 75 -6.39 25.34 7.94
N TYR A 76 -7.46 25.59 7.19
CA TYR A 76 -8.83 25.43 7.69
C TYR A 76 -9.41 24.04 7.44
N ASP A 77 -8.72 23.20 6.70
CA ASP A 77 -9.15 21.82 6.50
C ASP A 77 -8.94 21.02 7.79
N ALA A 78 -9.76 20.01 8.01
CA ALA A 78 -9.62 19.17 9.19
C ALA A 78 -8.26 18.49 9.19
N PRO A 79 -7.36 18.76 10.15
CA PRO A 79 -6.05 18.16 10.15
C PRO A 79 -6.09 16.71 10.55
N ASN A 80 -5.21 15.92 9.96
CA ASN A 80 -4.92 14.57 10.40
C ASN A 80 -3.39 14.50 10.67
N PRO A 81 -2.91 15.29 11.65
CA PRO A 81 -1.49 15.48 11.87
C PRO A 81 -0.79 14.19 12.30
N GLY A 82 0.47 14.06 11.92
CA GLY A 82 1.27 12.90 12.27
C GLY A 82 0.93 11.64 11.48
N THR A 83 0.13 11.75 10.41
CA THR A 83 -0.18 10.62 9.54
C THR A 83 0.25 10.89 8.11
N CYS A 84 0.46 9.80 7.38
CA CYS A 84 0.63 9.84 5.92
C CYS A 84 -0.14 8.67 5.31
N ARG A 85 -0.26 8.71 3.99
CA ARG A 85 -0.83 7.59 3.24
C ARG A 85 0.29 6.90 2.48
N VAL A 86 0.28 5.59 2.54
CA VAL A 86 1.27 4.76 1.85
C VAL A 86 0.55 3.73 0.99
N GLY A 87 1.20 3.29 -0.06
CA GLY A 87 0.62 2.29 -0.91
C GLY A 87 1.32 2.16 -2.25
N PHE A 88 0.57 1.74 -3.24
CA PHE A 88 1.11 1.56 -4.58
C PHE A 88 0.05 1.83 -5.64
N THR A 89 0.53 2.06 -6.86
CA THR A 89 -0.33 2.18 -8.03
C THR A 89 0.09 1.17 -9.08
N ALA A 90 -0.89 0.71 -9.86
CA ALA A 90 -0.69 -0.20 -10.98
C ALA A 90 -1.77 0.05 -12.03
N VAL A 91 -1.53 -0.40 -13.26
CA VAL A 91 -2.52 -0.32 -14.34
C VAL A 91 -2.81 -1.71 -14.84
N VAL A 92 -4.09 -2.09 -14.82
CA VAL A 92 -4.59 -3.34 -15.41
C VAL A 92 -5.09 -3.02 -16.81
N LYS A 93 -4.49 -3.63 -17.82
CA LYS A 93 -4.85 -3.38 -19.23
C LYS A 93 -6.23 -3.95 -19.55
N PRO A 94 -6.91 -3.40 -20.59
CA PRO A 94 -8.22 -3.91 -21.00
C PRO A 94 -8.17 -5.41 -21.27
N GLY A 95 -9.16 -6.13 -20.77
CA GLY A 95 -9.27 -7.59 -20.94
C GLY A 95 -8.35 -8.40 -20.07
N ALA A 96 -7.51 -7.76 -19.25
CA ALA A 96 -6.58 -8.44 -18.35
C ALA A 96 -7.12 -8.50 -16.92
N SER A 97 -6.50 -9.34 -16.13
CA SER A 97 -6.75 -9.43 -14.70
C SER A 97 -5.43 -9.45 -13.95
N ALA A 98 -5.44 -9.02 -12.69
CA ALA A 98 -4.26 -9.01 -11.86
C ALA A 98 -4.60 -9.34 -10.41
N ARG A 99 -3.67 -10.02 -9.76
CA ARG A 99 -3.74 -10.32 -8.33
C ARG A 99 -2.71 -9.47 -7.60
N PHE A 100 -3.13 -8.87 -6.51
CA PHE A 100 -2.27 -8.03 -5.68
C PHE A 100 -2.20 -8.63 -4.29
N ASN A 101 -1.00 -8.88 -3.79
CA ASN A 101 -0.78 -9.34 -2.44
C ASN A 101 0.02 -8.28 -1.68
N VAL A 102 -0.55 -7.80 -0.58
CA VAL A 102 0.08 -6.86 0.33
C VAL A 102 0.35 -7.59 1.63
N SER A 103 1.56 -7.49 2.14
CA SER A 103 1.90 -8.07 3.43
C SER A 103 2.54 -7.03 4.35
N LEU A 104 2.21 -7.14 5.64
CA LEU A 104 2.82 -6.36 6.70
C LEU A 104 3.60 -7.31 7.59
N ARG A 105 4.90 -7.07 7.74
CA ARG A 105 5.81 -7.93 8.48
C ARG A 105 6.55 -7.13 9.54
N PRO A 106 6.45 -7.49 10.83
CA PRO A 106 7.32 -6.92 11.86
C PRO A 106 8.79 -7.19 11.55
N GLN A 107 9.60 -6.17 11.77
CA GLN A 107 11.05 -6.29 11.56
C GLN A 107 11.80 -6.38 12.88
#